data_dd7ecadd8a93d86efcd47cbe271c598a
#
_entry.id   dd7ecadd8a93d86efcd47cbe271c598a
#
_cell.length_a   1.000
_cell.length_b   1.000
_cell.length_c   1.000
_cell.angle_alpha   90.00
_cell.angle_beta   90.00
_cell.angle_gamma   90.00
#
_symmetry.space_group_name_H-M   'P 1'
#
loop_
_entity.id
_entity.type
_entity.pdbx_description
1 polymer ?
#
loop_
_entity_poly.entity_id
_entity_poly.type
_entity_poly.pdbx_seq_one_letter_code
_entity_poly.pdbx_strand_id
1 'polypeptide(L)'
;LAQNGVDGLTFSRADYAGAQTRPMHWAGDQLSQWSELSAQLTAGISAGLSGVLFWGFDIGGFAGELPSAELYLRATAMACFCPVMQWHAEPRSGQFFATHGAGFVNDRSPWNLARQLKDERVLTLATAFARLRQRLRPYLYEEARHCVAANRPLMAHLCMDFGDDPVACACEDAYMLGRKLLVAPITREGQRERAVYLPAGRWRHYFTQEIFHGPQTRNVNVPLDQIAVFERLDA
;
A
#
# COMPACT_ATOMS: atom_id res chain seq x y z
N LEU A 1 -10.65 -24.58 2.33
CA LEU A 1 -11.65 -24.15 1.35
C LEU A 1 -11.67 -25.10 0.16
N ALA A 2 -10.57 -25.29 -0.55
CA ALA A 2 -10.49 -26.18 -1.71
C ALA A 2 -10.88 -27.64 -1.40
N GLN A 3 -10.50 -28.15 -0.22
CA GLN A 3 -10.87 -29.51 0.24
C GLN A 3 -12.39 -29.70 0.40
N ASN A 4 -13.13 -28.61 0.58
CA ASN A 4 -14.58 -28.60 0.74
C ASN A 4 -15.31 -28.11 -0.53
N GLY A 5 -14.61 -27.97 -1.66
CA GLY A 5 -15.17 -27.48 -2.92
C GLY A 5 -15.61 -26.00 -2.88
N VAL A 6 -15.09 -25.23 -1.92
CA VAL A 6 -15.40 -23.80 -1.80
C VAL A 6 -14.32 -22.99 -2.52
N ASP A 7 -14.73 -22.23 -3.54
CA ASP A 7 -13.89 -21.25 -4.20
C ASP A 7 -13.83 -19.99 -3.33
N GLY A 8 -12.68 -19.73 -2.71
CA GLY A 8 -12.51 -18.61 -1.80
C GLY A 8 -11.10 -18.53 -1.23
N LEU A 9 -10.78 -17.39 -0.63
CA LEU A 9 -9.49 -17.11 0.01
C LEU A 9 -9.69 -16.80 1.50
N THR A 10 -8.72 -17.18 2.32
CA THR A 10 -8.63 -16.71 3.71
C THR A 10 -7.91 -15.38 3.73
N PHE A 11 -8.43 -14.45 4.53
CA PHE A 11 -7.82 -13.15 4.78
C PHE A 11 -7.63 -13.01 6.30
N SER A 12 -6.38 -13.17 6.75
CA SER A 12 -6.04 -13.30 8.16
C SER A 12 -5.47 -11.99 8.71
N ARG A 13 -5.82 -11.67 9.97
CA ARG A 13 -5.29 -10.50 10.68
C ARG A 13 -4.03 -10.87 11.47
N ALA A 14 -4.16 -11.79 12.38
CA ALA A 14 -3.07 -12.23 13.23
C ALA A 14 -2.73 -13.68 12.94
N ASP A 15 -1.47 -14.00 13.01
CA ASP A 15 -0.98 -15.36 12.85
C ASP A 15 0.35 -15.54 13.61
N TYR A 16 0.90 -16.73 13.57
CA TYR A 16 2.21 -17.07 14.13
C TYR A 16 2.93 -18.04 13.19
N ALA A 17 3.81 -18.91 13.70
CA ALA A 17 4.52 -19.87 12.87
C ALA A 17 3.56 -20.66 11.96
N GLY A 18 3.76 -20.57 10.64
CA GLY A 18 2.87 -21.12 9.63
C GLY A 18 2.02 -20.07 8.89
N ALA A 19 2.13 -18.78 9.25
CA ALA A 19 1.40 -17.68 8.62
C ALA A 19 1.56 -17.66 7.10
N GLN A 20 2.75 -17.95 6.61
CA GLN A 20 3.08 -18.03 5.18
C GLN A 20 2.23 -19.04 4.39
N THR A 21 1.55 -19.96 5.07
CA THR A 21 0.61 -20.91 4.42
C THR A 21 -0.77 -20.30 4.17
N ARG A 22 -1.04 -19.10 4.68
CA ARG A 22 -2.25 -18.34 4.44
C ARG A 22 -2.02 -17.36 3.29
N PRO A 23 -2.94 -17.24 2.34
CA PRO A 23 -2.68 -16.49 1.12
C PRO A 23 -2.60 -14.98 1.37
N MET A 24 -3.40 -14.42 2.27
CA MET A 24 -3.54 -12.99 2.45
C MET A 24 -3.59 -12.58 3.92
N HIS A 25 -2.89 -11.47 4.22
CA HIS A 25 -2.88 -10.86 5.55
C HIS A 25 -3.08 -9.36 5.46
N TRP A 26 -3.60 -8.76 6.55
CA TRP A 26 -3.67 -7.31 6.69
C TRP A 26 -3.22 -6.86 8.08
N ALA A 27 -2.93 -5.59 8.18
CA ALA A 27 -2.29 -4.96 9.34
C ALA A 27 -3.09 -5.00 10.66
N GLY A 28 -4.39 -5.27 10.59
CA GLY A 28 -5.28 -5.18 11.75
C GLY A 28 -5.83 -3.76 11.96
N ASP A 29 -6.13 -3.42 13.22
CA ASP A 29 -6.97 -2.29 13.63
C ASP A 29 -6.13 -1.03 13.92
N GLN A 30 -5.44 -0.49 12.92
CA GLN A 30 -4.61 0.70 13.09
C GLN A 30 -5.44 1.98 13.28
N LEU A 31 -4.87 2.95 13.98
CA LEU A 31 -5.44 4.28 14.12
C LEU A 31 -5.21 5.12 12.85
N SER A 32 -6.02 6.17 12.68
CA SER A 32 -5.90 7.10 11.56
C SER A 32 -4.82 8.14 11.82
N GLN A 33 -3.54 7.72 11.78
CA GLN A 33 -2.37 8.55 12.08
C GLN A 33 -1.25 8.35 11.06
N TRP A 34 -0.41 9.38 10.86
CA TRP A 34 0.74 9.32 9.96
C TRP A 34 1.79 8.29 10.40
N SER A 35 2.01 8.15 11.69
CA SER A 35 2.89 7.11 12.26
C SER A 35 2.41 5.71 11.92
N GLU A 36 1.10 5.49 11.94
CA GLU A 36 0.48 4.22 11.57
C GLU A 36 0.65 3.94 10.08
N LEU A 37 0.44 4.94 9.21
CA LEU A 37 0.67 4.78 7.77
C LEU A 37 2.13 4.40 7.47
N SER A 38 3.09 5.03 8.16
CA SER A 38 4.51 4.68 8.04
C SER A 38 4.77 3.26 8.55
N ALA A 39 4.20 2.89 9.70
CA ALA A 39 4.34 1.55 10.26
C ALA A 39 3.74 0.47 9.34
N GLN A 40 2.62 0.77 8.66
CA GLN A 40 2.02 -0.16 7.69
C GLN A 40 2.93 -0.44 6.50
N LEU A 41 3.65 0.56 6.00
CA LEU A 41 4.63 0.37 4.94
C LEU A 41 5.74 -0.61 5.38
N THR A 42 6.37 -0.33 6.52
CA THR A 42 7.44 -1.17 7.08
C THR A 42 6.93 -2.58 7.42
N ALA A 43 5.74 -2.69 8.01
CA ALA A 43 5.12 -3.96 8.35
C ALA A 43 4.85 -4.83 7.09
N GLY A 44 4.35 -4.22 6.01
CA GLY A 44 4.09 -4.93 4.76
C GLY A 44 5.38 -5.47 4.11
N ILE A 45 6.43 -4.65 4.09
CA ILE A 45 7.75 -5.06 3.61
C ILE A 45 8.32 -6.20 4.46
N SER A 46 8.25 -6.08 5.79
CA SER A 46 8.73 -7.08 6.74
C SER A 46 7.93 -8.39 6.67
N ALA A 47 6.60 -8.29 6.53
CA ALA A 47 5.74 -9.46 6.31
C ALA A 47 6.13 -10.22 5.03
N GLY A 48 6.46 -9.49 3.96
CA GLY A 48 6.98 -10.08 2.72
C GLY A 48 8.28 -10.85 2.93
N LEU A 49 9.23 -10.31 3.68
CA LEU A 49 10.47 -11.00 4.05
C LEU A 49 10.21 -12.24 4.92
N SER A 50 9.09 -12.28 5.63
CA SER A 50 8.64 -13.42 6.44
C SER A 50 7.80 -14.44 5.67
N GLY A 51 7.65 -14.27 4.35
CA GLY A 51 6.95 -15.22 3.47
C GLY A 51 5.46 -14.95 3.26
N VAL A 52 4.93 -13.80 3.70
CA VAL A 52 3.55 -13.38 3.42
C VAL A 52 3.47 -12.87 1.98
N LEU A 53 2.74 -13.58 1.12
CA LEU A 53 2.69 -13.27 -0.32
C LEU A 53 1.86 -12.03 -0.63
N PHE A 54 0.72 -11.87 0.05
CA PHE A 54 -0.22 -10.78 -0.21
C PHE A 54 -0.56 -10.04 1.06
N TRP A 55 -0.16 -8.78 1.13
CA TRP A 55 -0.35 -7.89 2.26
C TRP A 55 -1.31 -6.77 1.92
N GLY A 56 -2.06 -6.30 2.93
CA GLY A 56 -2.90 -5.12 2.85
C GLY A 56 -3.04 -4.41 4.19
N PHE A 57 -3.73 -3.29 4.16
CA PHE A 57 -4.05 -2.50 5.34
C PHE A 57 -5.36 -1.73 5.10
N ASP A 58 -5.98 -1.26 6.17
CA ASP A 58 -7.23 -0.51 6.08
C ASP A 58 -6.94 0.95 5.69
N ILE A 59 -7.41 1.37 4.53
CA ILE A 59 -7.14 2.71 3.98
C ILE A 59 -7.64 3.80 4.93
N GLY A 60 -6.73 4.65 5.37
CA GLY A 60 -7.01 5.76 6.26
C GLY A 60 -7.19 5.36 7.72
N GLY A 61 -6.90 4.12 8.09
CA GLY A 61 -7.05 3.56 9.43
C GLY A 61 -8.38 2.86 9.63
N PHE A 62 -8.45 2.03 10.68
CA PHE A 62 -9.63 1.26 11.06
C PHE A 62 -10.41 1.94 12.19
N ALA A 63 -9.71 2.43 13.20
CA ALA A 63 -10.26 2.88 14.47
C ALA A 63 -9.88 4.32 14.82
N GLY A 64 -10.48 4.85 15.86
CA GLY A 64 -10.24 6.21 16.37
C GLY A 64 -10.85 7.31 15.51
N GLU A 65 -10.24 8.49 15.57
CA GLU A 65 -10.70 9.67 14.82
C GLU A 65 -10.65 9.42 13.29
N LEU A 66 -11.49 10.16 12.57
CA LEU A 66 -11.42 10.13 11.10
C LEU A 66 -10.06 10.66 10.63
N PRO A 67 -9.48 10.06 9.59
CA PRO A 67 -8.24 10.57 9.01
C PRO A 67 -8.43 11.99 8.46
N SER A 68 -7.36 12.78 8.42
CA SER A 68 -7.36 13.97 7.57
C SER A 68 -7.52 13.58 6.10
N ALA A 69 -8.01 14.51 5.28
CA ALA A 69 -8.14 14.27 3.83
C ALA A 69 -6.80 13.87 3.19
N GLU A 70 -5.70 14.51 3.61
CA GLU A 70 -4.37 14.19 3.09
C GLU A 70 -3.92 12.79 3.49
N LEU A 71 -4.06 12.41 4.76
CA LEU A 71 -3.72 11.06 5.23
C LEU A 71 -4.50 9.99 4.45
N TYR A 72 -5.81 10.19 4.30
CA TYR A 72 -6.66 9.25 3.57
C TYR A 72 -6.22 9.10 2.11
N LEU A 73 -5.93 10.21 1.43
CA LEU A 73 -5.49 10.17 0.04
C LEU A 73 -4.10 9.55 -0.14
N ARG A 74 -3.16 9.82 0.78
CA ARG A 74 -1.84 9.15 0.76
C ARG A 74 -1.95 7.66 1.05
N ALA A 75 -2.79 7.26 1.99
CA ALA A 75 -3.11 5.86 2.25
C ALA A 75 -3.77 5.18 1.04
N THR A 76 -4.71 5.87 0.38
CA THR A 76 -5.36 5.38 -0.85
C THR A 76 -4.36 5.20 -1.99
N ALA A 77 -3.45 6.16 -2.17
CA ALA A 77 -2.40 6.09 -3.18
C ALA A 77 -1.45 4.91 -2.92
N MET A 78 -1.02 4.69 -1.67
CA MET A 78 -0.21 3.53 -1.29
C MET A 78 -0.98 2.23 -1.53
N ALA A 79 -2.23 2.12 -1.08
CA ALA A 79 -3.05 0.93 -1.25
C ALA A 79 -3.32 0.58 -2.72
N CYS A 80 -3.40 1.60 -3.60
CA CYS A 80 -3.52 1.40 -5.04
C CYS A 80 -2.36 0.55 -5.61
N PHE A 81 -1.18 0.65 -5.02
CA PHE A 81 0.03 -0.09 -5.38
C PHE A 81 0.43 -1.15 -4.34
N CYS A 82 -0.46 -1.53 -3.43
CA CYS A 82 -0.28 -2.69 -2.55
C CYS A 82 -0.89 -3.96 -3.15
N PRO A 83 -0.51 -5.15 -2.67
CA PRO A 83 -1.17 -6.40 -3.06
C PRO A 83 -2.68 -6.37 -2.85
N VAL A 84 -3.13 -5.95 -1.67
CA VAL A 84 -4.56 -5.81 -1.33
C VAL A 84 -4.90 -4.33 -1.16
N MET A 85 -5.99 -3.90 -1.78
CA MET A 85 -6.54 -2.55 -1.65
C MET A 85 -7.94 -2.64 -1.06
N GLN A 86 -8.11 -2.15 0.16
CA GLN A 86 -9.39 -2.16 0.87
C GLN A 86 -9.55 -0.97 1.79
N TRP A 87 -10.78 -0.63 2.12
CA TRP A 87 -11.10 0.11 3.33
C TRP A 87 -11.95 -0.76 4.24
N HIS A 88 -11.72 -0.62 5.53
CA HIS A 88 -12.48 -1.28 6.57
C HIS A 88 -12.54 -0.32 7.76
N ALA A 89 -13.54 -0.41 8.58
CA ALA A 89 -13.68 0.50 9.70
C ALA A 89 -14.41 -0.18 10.86
N GLU A 90 -14.03 0.24 12.06
CA GLU A 90 -14.71 -0.15 13.27
C GLU A 90 -16.16 0.36 13.27
N PRO A 91 -17.14 -0.44 13.69
CA PRO A 91 -18.51 0.02 13.83
C PRO A 91 -18.63 1.06 14.96
N ARG A 92 -19.74 1.77 15.02
CA ARG A 92 -20.01 2.87 15.97
C ARG A 92 -19.68 2.60 17.42
N SER A 93 -19.79 1.37 17.86
CA SER A 93 -19.64 0.98 19.26
C SER A 93 -18.42 0.09 19.48
N GLY A 94 -17.41 0.21 18.67
CA GLY A 94 -16.21 -0.61 18.74
C GLY A 94 -15.39 -0.42 20.02
N GLN A 95 -14.24 -1.03 20.04
CA GLN A 95 -13.36 -1.07 21.21
C GLN A 95 -12.73 0.30 21.60
N PHE A 96 -12.76 1.28 20.68
CA PHE A 96 -12.21 2.63 20.88
C PHE A 96 -13.32 3.67 21.11
N PHE A 97 -14.13 3.41 22.05
CA PHE A 97 -15.35 4.16 22.39
C PHE A 97 -15.26 5.65 22.56
N ALA A 98 -14.15 6.14 22.87
CA ALA A 98 -14.15 7.14 23.93
C ALA A 98 -14.48 8.55 23.49
N THR A 99 -14.55 8.88 22.23
CA THR A 99 -14.49 10.30 21.83
C THR A 99 -15.61 10.78 20.95
N HIS A 100 -16.50 9.89 20.50
CA HIS A 100 -17.46 10.26 19.48
C HIS A 100 -18.88 10.39 20.03
N GLY A 101 -19.44 11.59 19.90
CA GLY A 101 -20.80 11.90 20.26
C GLY A 101 -21.86 11.16 19.41
N ALA A 102 -23.11 11.28 19.82
CA ALA A 102 -24.23 10.76 19.03
C ALA A 102 -24.20 11.30 17.60
N GLY A 103 -24.24 10.42 16.62
CA GLY A 103 -24.19 10.79 15.20
C GLY A 103 -22.83 10.57 14.50
N PHE A 104 -21.78 10.23 15.21
CA PHE A 104 -20.53 9.85 14.56
C PHE A 104 -20.70 8.60 13.69
N VAL A 105 -20.20 8.65 12.47
CA VAL A 105 -20.23 7.56 11.51
C VAL A 105 -18.79 7.22 11.12
N ASN A 106 -18.31 6.09 11.60
CA ASN A 106 -16.95 5.61 11.36
C ASN A 106 -16.82 4.84 10.03
N ASP A 107 -17.56 5.20 9.01
CA ASP A 107 -17.42 4.64 7.67
C ASP A 107 -16.28 5.33 6.93
N ARG A 108 -15.26 4.55 6.57
CA ARG A 108 -14.07 5.02 5.84
C ARG A 108 -14.24 5.01 4.32
N SER A 109 -15.45 4.86 3.84
CA SER A 109 -15.71 5.00 2.40
C SER A 109 -15.40 6.43 1.92
N PRO A 110 -14.88 6.60 0.69
CA PRO A 110 -14.49 7.92 0.21
C PRO A 110 -15.66 8.92 0.15
N TRP A 111 -16.87 8.45 -0.12
CA TRP A 111 -18.07 9.32 -0.13
C TRP A 111 -18.48 9.79 1.26
N ASN A 112 -18.34 8.93 2.27
CA ASN A 112 -18.61 9.33 3.64
C ASN A 112 -17.57 10.31 4.17
N LEU A 113 -16.29 10.03 3.89
CA LEU A 113 -15.19 10.93 4.30
C LEU A 113 -15.27 12.28 3.59
N ALA A 114 -15.55 12.33 2.28
CA ALA A 114 -15.73 13.59 1.56
C ALA A 114 -16.82 14.46 2.22
N ARG A 115 -17.94 13.83 2.59
CA ARG A 115 -19.04 14.52 3.26
C ARG A 115 -18.67 15.00 4.67
N GLN A 116 -18.06 14.14 5.50
CA GLN A 116 -17.73 14.48 6.88
C GLN A 116 -16.61 15.51 6.99
N LEU A 117 -15.59 15.40 6.13
CA LEU A 117 -14.46 16.33 6.05
C LEU A 117 -14.81 17.59 5.26
N LYS A 118 -15.96 17.62 4.58
CA LYS A 118 -16.36 18.70 3.65
C LYS A 118 -15.31 18.97 2.59
N ASP A 119 -14.71 17.92 2.03
CA ASP A 119 -13.65 17.99 1.05
C ASP A 119 -13.90 17.01 -0.12
N GLU A 120 -14.45 17.54 -1.21
CA GLU A 120 -14.78 16.77 -2.42
C GLU A 120 -13.53 16.16 -3.11
N ARG A 121 -12.33 16.68 -2.82
CA ARG A 121 -11.10 16.10 -3.35
C ARG A 121 -10.92 14.64 -2.91
N VAL A 122 -11.39 14.30 -1.71
CA VAL A 122 -11.34 12.93 -1.18
C VAL A 122 -12.04 11.97 -2.11
N LEU A 123 -13.27 12.26 -2.52
CA LEU A 123 -14.04 11.41 -3.43
C LEU A 123 -13.43 11.39 -4.83
N THR A 124 -13.05 12.57 -5.35
CA THR A 124 -12.49 12.72 -6.69
C THR A 124 -11.19 11.92 -6.86
N LEU A 125 -10.24 12.11 -5.94
CA LEU A 125 -8.93 11.49 -6.04
C LEU A 125 -8.98 9.99 -5.66
N ALA A 126 -9.78 9.61 -4.68
CA ALA A 126 -9.99 8.19 -4.37
C ALA A 126 -10.60 7.43 -5.57
N THR A 127 -11.55 8.06 -6.26
CA THR A 127 -12.11 7.52 -7.51
C THR A 127 -11.04 7.39 -8.61
N ALA A 128 -10.16 8.37 -8.74
CA ALA A 128 -9.05 8.32 -9.70
C ALA A 128 -8.09 7.16 -9.40
N PHE A 129 -7.73 6.96 -8.12
CA PHE A 129 -6.90 5.82 -7.70
C PHE A 129 -7.62 4.47 -7.87
N ALA A 130 -8.93 4.39 -7.62
CA ALA A 130 -9.70 3.18 -7.89
C ALA A 130 -9.71 2.82 -9.39
N ARG A 131 -9.86 3.82 -10.26
CA ARG A 131 -9.74 3.63 -11.72
C ARG A 131 -8.32 3.23 -12.14
N LEU A 132 -7.29 3.81 -11.50
CA LEU A 132 -5.90 3.41 -11.71
C LEU A 132 -5.70 1.94 -11.30
N ARG A 133 -6.20 1.52 -10.15
CA ARG A 133 -6.15 0.13 -9.67
C ARG A 133 -6.81 -0.83 -10.68
N GLN A 134 -7.94 -0.44 -11.27
CA GLN A 134 -8.59 -1.23 -12.33
C GLN A 134 -7.67 -1.42 -13.55
N ARG A 135 -6.94 -0.37 -13.98
CA ARG A 135 -5.97 -0.48 -15.08
C ARG A 135 -4.77 -1.36 -14.71
N LEU A 136 -4.35 -1.35 -13.45
CA LEU A 136 -3.26 -2.20 -12.95
C LEU A 136 -3.67 -3.68 -12.79
N ARG A 137 -4.95 -4.02 -12.81
CA ARG A 137 -5.45 -5.38 -12.56
C ARG A 137 -4.78 -6.46 -13.41
N PRO A 138 -4.61 -6.32 -14.73
CA PRO A 138 -3.93 -7.36 -15.52
C PRO A 138 -2.50 -7.61 -15.05
N TYR A 139 -1.73 -6.53 -14.82
CA TYR A 139 -0.38 -6.60 -14.27
C TYR A 139 -0.35 -7.31 -12.92
N LEU A 140 -1.20 -6.87 -11.99
CA LEU A 140 -1.25 -7.43 -10.64
C LEU A 140 -1.63 -8.91 -10.64
N TYR A 141 -2.55 -9.32 -11.51
CA TYR A 141 -2.94 -10.72 -11.64
C TYR A 141 -1.78 -11.59 -12.16
N GLU A 142 -1.07 -11.12 -13.15
CA GLU A 142 0.09 -11.80 -13.72
C GLU A 142 1.22 -11.93 -12.69
N GLU A 143 1.56 -10.84 -12.02
CA GLU A 143 2.58 -10.82 -10.96
C GLU A 143 2.17 -11.68 -9.77
N ALA A 144 0.89 -11.69 -9.38
CA ALA A 144 0.40 -12.57 -8.31
C ALA A 144 0.59 -14.06 -8.66
N ARG A 145 0.30 -14.47 -9.88
CA ARG A 145 0.56 -15.84 -10.35
C ARG A 145 2.05 -16.19 -10.29
N HIS A 146 2.89 -15.27 -10.75
CA HIS A 146 4.34 -15.43 -10.68
C HIS A 146 4.82 -15.54 -9.22
N CYS A 147 4.33 -14.68 -8.34
CA CYS A 147 4.68 -14.68 -6.92
C CYS A 147 4.32 -16.00 -6.23
N VAL A 148 3.16 -16.56 -6.52
CA VAL A 148 2.75 -17.88 -6.00
C VAL A 148 3.69 -18.97 -6.51
N ALA A 149 4.02 -18.97 -7.79
CA ALA A 149 4.89 -19.98 -8.40
C ALA A 149 6.34 -19.89 -7.88
N ALA A 150 6.81 -18.68 -7.58
CA ALA A 150 8.18 -18.41 -7.14
C ALA A 150 8.34 -18.34 -5.61
N ASN A 151 7.26 -18.50 -4.83
CA ASN A 151 7.23 -18.25 -3.38
C ASN A 151 7.80 -16.87 -3.01
N ARG A 152 7.44 -15.83 -3.78
CA ARG A 152 7.93 -14.48 -3.63
C ARG A 152 6.78 -13.53 -3.27
N PRO A 153 6.92 -12.63 -2.27
CA PRO A 153 5.87 -11.66 -1.97
C PRO A 153 5.65 -10.70 -3.14
N LEU A 154 4.38 -10.31 -3.35
CA LEU A 154 4.04 -9.31 -4.35
C LEU A 154 4.51 -7.90 -3.94
N MET A 155 4.56 -7.61 -2.63
CA MET A 155 5.20 -6.44 -2.02
C MET A 155 6.55 -6.87 -1.46
N ALA A 156 7.61 -6.73 -2.25
CA ALA A 156 8.92 -7.27 -1.95
C ALA A 156 9.90 -6.18 -1.52
N HIS A 157 10.69 -6.43 -0.47
CA HIS A 157 11.82 -5.59 -0.11
C HIS A 157 12.82 -5.52 -1.26
N LEU A 158 13.47 -4.37 -1.45
CA LEU A 158 14.41 -4.17 -2.58
C LEU A 158 15.58 -5.17 -2.57
N CYS A 159 16.04 -5.63 -1.41
CA CYS A 159 17.12 -6.63 -1.29
C CYS A 159 16.81 -7.96 -2.00
N MET A 160 15.53 -8.26 -2.23
CA MET A 160 15.16 -9.51 -2.92
C MET A 160 15.53 -9.51 -4.41
N ASP A 161 15.63 -8.32 -5.02
CA ASP A 161 16.00 -8.14 -6.42
C ASP A 161 17.39 -7.52 -6.59
N PHE A 162 17.90 -6.85 -5.54
CA PHE A 162 19.14 -6.07 -5.57
C PHE A 162 20.00 -6.40 -4.34
N GLY A 163 20.19 -7.70 -4.05
CA GLY A 163 20.87 -8.17 -2.84
C GLY A 163 22.32 -7.74 -2.70
N ASP A 164 23.01 -7.45 -3.83
CA ASP A 164 24.38 -6.96 -3.85
C ASP A 164 24.47 -5.42 -3.70
N ASP A 165 23.35 -4.74 -3.63
CA ASP A 165 23.28 -3.28 -3.50
C ASP A 165 22.97 -2.90 -2.03
N PRO A 166 23.98 -2.40 -1.27
CA PRO A 166 23.80 -2.09 0.14
C PRO A 166 22.78 -0.96 0.39
N VAL A 167 22.60 -0.03 -0.55
CA VAL A 167 21.60 1.03 -0.43
C VAL A 167 20.19 0.46 -0.62
N ALA A 168 20.00 -0.42 -1.59
CA ALA A 168 18.75 -1.13 -1.79
C ALA A 168 18.41 -2.02 -0.58
N CYS A 169 19.41 -2.71 0.00
CA CYS A 169 19.23 -3.55 1.18
C CYS A 169 18.92 -2.76 2.46
N ALA A 170 19.32 -1.50 2.54
CA ALA A 170 19.02 -0.61 3.66
C ALA A 170 17.73 0.22 3.46
N CYS A 171 17.00 0.04 2.38
CA CYS A 171 15.82 0.82 2.04
C CYS A 171 14.58 0.30 2.79
N GLU A 172 14.08 1.04 3.77
CA GLU A 172 12.94 0.66 4.63
C GLU A 172 11.59 1.24 4.17
N ASP A 173 11.60 2.13 3.19
CA ASP A 173 10.45 2.98 2.85
C ASP A 173 10.08 2.98 1.36
N ALA A 174 10.60 1.99 0.62
CA ALA A 174 10.21 1.68 -0.75
C ALA A 174 10.24 0.16 -0.98
N TYR A 175 9.48 -0.31 -1.96
CA TYR A 175 9.35 -1.73 -2.27
C TYR A 175 9.14 -1.99 -3.76
N MET A 176 9.40 -3.20 -4.19
CA MET A 176 8.97 -3.70 -5.49
C MET A 176 7.54 -4.25 -5.39
N LEU A 177 6.62 -3.76 -6.20
CA LEU A 177 5.34 -4.38 -6.44
C LEU A 177 5.48 -5.29 -7.68
N GLY A 178 5.55 -6.59 -7.43
CA GLY A 178 5.97 -7.54 -8.47
C GLY A 178 7.40 -7.32 -8.91
N ARG A 179 7.70 -7.62 -10.18
CA ARG A 179 9.06 -7.54 -10.74
C ARG A 179 9.41 -6.16 -11.32
N LYS A 180 8.40 -5.35 -11.65
CA LYS A 180 8.60 -4.16 -12.49
C LYS A 180 8.37 -2.83 -11.81
N LEU A 181 7.53 -2.73 -10.78
CA LEU A 181 7.16 -1.44 -10.21
C LEU A 181 7.85 -1.21 -8.87
N LEU A 182 8.76 -0.22 -8.82
CA LEU A 182 9.31 0.31 -7.58
C LEU A 182 8.34 1.38 -7.06
N VAL A 183 7.91 1.25 -5.82
CA VAL A 183 6.89 2.11 -5.18
C VAL A 183 7.49 2.74 -3.93
N ALA A 184 7.42 4.07 -3.83
CA ALA A 184 7.94 4.85 -2.70
C ALA A 184 6.85 5.82 -2.18
N PRO A 185 5.99 5.40 -1.23
CA PRO A 185 4.90 6.22 -0.74
C PRO A 185 5.35 7.46 0.03
N ILE A 186 4.49 8.48 0.10
CA ILE A 186 4.58 9.57 1.06
C ILE A 186 3.91 9.12 2.36
N THR A 187 4.64 9.18 3.47
CA THR A 187 4.18 8.76 4.80
C THR A 187 4.26 9.88 5.85
N ARG A 188 4.47 11.12 5.42
CA ARG A 188 4.54 12.31 6.30
C ARG A 188 3.60 13.40 5.84
N GLU A 189 2.98 14.05 6.80
CA GLU A 189 2.05 15.15 6.56
C GLU A 189 2.73 16.31 5.82
N GLY A 190 2.01 16.91 4.89
CA GLY A 190 2.47 18.07 4.12
C GLY A 190 3.57 17.79 3.12
N GLN A 191 4.12 16.59 3.07
CA GLN A 191 5.20 16.26 2.16
C GLN A 191 4.69 16.21 0.71
N ARG A 192 5.42 16.88 -0.20
CA ARG A 192 5.12 16.94 -1.65
C ARG A 192 6.28 16.48 -2.52
N GLU A 193 7.41 16.17 -1.90
CA GLU A 193 8.60 15.65 -2.58
C GLU A 193 9.06 14.36 -1.91
N ARG A 194 9.63 13.46 -2.70
CA ARG A 194 10.13 12.18 -2.24
C ARG A 194 11.52 11.91 -2.81
N ALA A 195 12.49 11.69 -1.95
CA ALA A 195 13.77 11.11 -2.36
C ALA A 195 13.56 9.61 -2.59
N VAL A 196 13.81 9.12 -3.80
CA VAL A 196 13.68 7.71 -4.17
C VAL A 196 15.02 7.19 -4.66
N TYR A 197 15.51 6.12 -4.04
CA TYR A 197 16.63 5.38 -4.55
C TYR A 197 16.19 4.46 -5.68
N LEU A 198 16.80 4.60 -6.82
CA LEU A 198 16.65 3.74 -8.00
C LEU A 198 17.88 2.84 -8.10
N PRO A 199 17.79 1.54 -7.84
CA PRO A 199 18.90 0.60 -8.03
C PRO A 199 19.39 0.53 -9.47
N ALA A 200 20.49 -0.18 -9.71
CA ALA A 200 21.04 -0.36 -11.05
C ALA A 200 19.98 -0.84 -12.05
N GLY A 201 19.95 -0.21 -13.23
CA GLY A 201 18.99 -0.50 -14.29
C GLY A 201 18.35 0.76 -14.89
N ARG A 202 17.42 0.57 -15.80
CA ARG A 202 16.65 1.63 -16.44
C ARG A 202 15.26 1.71 -15.83
N TRP A 203 14.87 2.93 -15.43
CA TRP A 203 13.63 3.20 -14.71
C TRP A 203 12.83 4.28 -15.42
N ARG A 204 11.54 4.09 -15.58
CA ARG A 204 10.62 5.07 -16.12
C ARG A 204 9.67 5.55 -15.03
N HIS A 205 9.65 6.84 -14.75
CA HIS A 205 8.67 7.41 -13.82
C HIS A 205 7.25 7.19 -14.36
N TYR A 206 6.39 6.58 -13.55
CA TYR A 206 5.08 6.07 -13.99
C TYR A 206 4.16 7.17 -14.55
N PHE A 207 4.17 8.34 -13.94
CA PHE A 207 3.26 9.44 -14.33
C PHE A 207 3.89 10.37 -15.37
N THR A 208 5.16 10.77 -15.23
CA THR A 208 5.81 11.71 -16.14
C THR A 208 6.43 11.07 -17.37
N GLN A 209 6.62 9.74 -17.35
CA GLN A 209 7.31 8.96 -18.39
C GLN A 209 8.79 9.29 -18.58
N GLU A 210 9.36 10.10 -17.70
CA GLU A 210 10.79 10.41 -17.70
C GLU A 210 11.61 9.16 -17.38
N ILE A 211 12.76 9.01 -18.07
CA ILE A 211 13.64 7.84 -17.93
C ILE A 211 14.85 8.21 -17.07
N PHE A 212 15.18 7.35 -16.15
CA PHE A 212 16.34 7.45 -15.26
C PHE A 212 17.21 6.21 -15.36
N HIS A 213 18.51 6.39 -15.11
CA HIS A 213 19.50 5.30 -15.07
C HIS A 213 20.02 5.19 -13.63
N GLY A 214 19.77 4.06 -12.96
CA GLY A 214 20.35 3.76 -11.66
C GLY A 214 21.80 3.21 -11.75
N PRO A 215 22.54 3.14 -10.63
CA PRO A 215 22.06 3.49 -9.30
C PRO A 215 22.11 5.01 -9.03
N GLN A 216 21.04 5.56 -8.49
CA GLN A 216 20.99 6.96 -8.07
C GLN A 216 19.80 7.25 -7.15
N THR A 217 19.90 8.31 -6.33
CA THR A 217 18.75 8.88 -5.63
C THR A 217 18.20 10.07 -6.40
N ARG A 218 16.87 10.12 -6.56
CA ARG A 218 16.16 11.23 -7.20
C ARG A 218 15.10 11.81 -6.29
N ASN A 219 15.07 13.14 -6.18
CA ASN A 219 13.94 13.86 -5.62
C ASN A 219 12.86 14.00 -6.70
N VAL A 220 11.67 13.54 -6.41
CA VAL A 220 10.52 13.65 -7.31
C VAL A 220 9.38 14.39 -6.62
N ASN A 221 8.70 15.24 -7.38
CA ASN A 221 7.48 15.89 -6.93
C ASN A 221 6.34 14.87 -6.91
N VAL A 222 5.60 14.82 -5.81
CA VAL A 222 4.51 13.87 -5.59
C VAL A 222 3.26 14.63 -5.11
N PRO A 223 2.49 15.22 -6.02
CA PRO A 223 1.21 15.86 -5.67
C PRO A 223 0.21 14.85 -5.11
N LEU A 224 -0.92 15.30 -4.56
CA LEU A 224 -1.88 14.42 -3.87
C LEU A 224 -2.56 13.38 -4.77
N ASP A 225 -2.62 13.65 -6.06
CA ASP A 225 -3.17 12.77 -7.10
C ASP A 225 -2.16 11.75 -7.64
N GLN A 226 -0.94 11.73 -7.08
CA GLN A 226 0.14 10.84 -7.50
C GLN A 226 0.83 10.17 -6.30
N ILE A 227 1.60 9.15 -6.61
CA ILE A 227 2.53 8.45 -5.73
C ILE A 227 3.83 8.24 -6.52
N ALA A 228 4.99 8.27 -5.86
CA ALA A 228 6.24 7.99 -6.53
C ALA A 228 6.31 6.51 -6.93
N VAL A 229 6.23 6.24 -8.22
CA VAL A 229 6.32 4.91 -8.82
C VAL A 229 7.22 4.94 -10.04
N PHE A 230 8.09 3.95 -10.14
CA PHE A 230 9.00 3.78 -11.28
C PHE A 230 8.85 2.38 -11.85
N GLU A 231 8.73 2.29 -13.16
CA GLU A 231 8.71 1.04 -13.88
C GLU A 231 10.13 0.65 -14.32
N ARG A 232 10.54 -0.55 -13.95
CA ARG A 232 11.80 -1.14 -14.40
C ARG A 232 11.67 -1.58 -15.86
N LEU A 233 12.54 -1.09 -16.73
CA LEU A 233 12.47 -1.35 -18.17
C LEU A 233 13.28 -2.58 -18.61
N ASP A 234 14.18 -3.06 -17.76
CA ASP A 234 15.11 -4.16 -18.05
C ASP A 234 14.69 -5.46 -17.31
N ALA A 235 13.40 -5.61 -16.92
CA ALA A 235 12.86 -6.74 -16.16
C ALA A 235 12.06 -7.71 -17.04
#